data_fab40ad3805e12c1f93995c02627fd18
#
_entry.id   fab40ad3805e12c1f93995c02627fd18
#
_cell.length_a   1.000
_cell.length_b   1.000
_cell.length_c   1.000
_cell.angle_alpha   90.00
_cell.angle_beta   90.00
_cell.angle_gamma   90.00
#
_symmetry.space_group_name_H-M   'P 1'
#
loop_
_entity.id
_entity.type
_entity.pdbx_description
1 polymer ?
#
loop_
_entity_poly.entity_id
_entity_poly.type
_entity_poly.pdbx_seq_one_letter_code
_entity_poly.pdbx_strand_id
1 'polypeptide(L)'
;ALIPANVASILYHKTQGGVEVIDINTLGVLYMVSGEDDLTDLTDLKDKTIYLTGKGTTPDYVLQYLLTANGMSVDDVTLEYKSEATEVASVLAEDPTAIGLLPQPFVTAACMQNDALKVIFDLNEEWNKVQGASGSCMVTGVTVVRKEFLEENEEAVKAFMEEHKASAEAINADPATGAALAVEAQIVAKEPIAQKAIPDCNITYMDKAEMKQALSGYLDVLFHQDSLSIGGGLPESDFYYDAE
;
A
#
# COMPACT_ATOMS: atom_id res chain seq x y z
N ALA A 1 12.75 -10.59 4.95
CA ALA A 1 12.60 -9.89 3.66
C ALA A 1 11.38 -8.96 3.73
N LEU A 2 11.47 -7.79 3.07
CA LEU A 2 10.35 -6.87 2.91
C LEU A 2 9.60 -7.26 1.63
N ILE A 3 8.30 -7.55 1.75
CA ILE A 3 7.46 -8.02 0.63
C ILE A 3 6.03 -7.47 0.75
N PRO A 4 5.23 -7.48 -0.33
CA PRO A 4 3.83 -7.13 -0.25
C PRO A 4 3.04 -8.03 0.71
N ALA A 5 2.08 -7.45 1.43
CA ALA A 5 1.32 -8.14 2.47
C ALA A 5 0.59 -9.41 1.96
N ASN A 6 -0.05 -9.32 0.79
CA ASN A 6 -0.72 -10.46 0.16
C ASN A 6 0.26 -11.55 -0.28
N VAL A 7 1.46 -11.15 -0.73
CA VAL A 7 2.53 -12.11 -1.11
C VAL A 7 3.05 -12.85 0.12
N ALA A 8 3.12 -12.19 1.28
CA ALA A 8 3.48 -12.85 2.54
C ALA A 8 2.51 -13.98 2.90
N SER A 9 1.19 -13.76 2.75
CA SER A 9 0.17 -14.79 2.95
C SER A 9 0.31 -15.95 1.94
N ILE A 10 0.51 -15.63 0.65
CA ILE A 10 0.77 -16.66 -0.38
C ILE A 10 2.00 -17.48 -0.02
N LEU A 11 3.08 -16.84 0.44
CA LEU A 11 4.32 -17.51 0.83
C LEU A 11 4.12 -18.40 2.04
N TYR A 12 3.36 -17.93 3.04
CA TYR A 12 2.99 -18.73 4.21
C TYR A 12 2.29 -20.03 3.80
N HIS A 13 1.27 -19.97 2.95
CA HIS A 13 0.56 -21.15 2.47
C HIS A 13 1.45 -22.07 1.64
N LYS A 14 2.26 -21.52 0.73
CA LYS A 14 3.19 -22.31 -0.10
C LYS A 14 4.28 -23.00 0.70
N THR A 15 4.71 -22.42 1.81
CA THR A 15 5.73 -22.99 2.70
C THR A 15 5.13 -23.78 3.86
N GLN A 16 3.80 -23.91 3.93
CA GLN A 16 3.10 -24.62 5.00
C GLN A 16 3.46 -24.08 6.40
N GLY A 17 3.41 -22.77 6.56
CA GLY A 17 3.74 -22.10 7.83
C GLY A 17 5.24 -21.81 8.01
N GLY A 18 6.05 -21.88 6.95
CA GLY A 18 7.49 -21.70 7.02
C GLY A 18 7.97 -20.24 7.13
N VAL A 19 7.07 -19.27 7.20
CA VAL A 19 7.38 -17.85 7.37
C VAL A 19 6.44 -17.19 8.37
N GLU A 20 6.94 -16.19 9.09
CA GLU A 20 6.18 -15.33 10.00
C GLU A 20 6.36 -13.86 9.61
N VAL A 21 5.32 -13.06 9.78
CA VAL A 21 5.39 -11.59 9.66
C VAL A 21 5.80 -11.02 11.00
N ILE A 22 6.87 -10.21 11.02
CA ILE A 22 7.41 -9.60 12.23
C ILE A 22 7.01 -8.14 12.40
N ASP A 23 6.74 -7.43 11.29
CA ASP A 23 6.21 -6.06 11.31
C ASP A 23 5.46 -5.71 10.02
N ILE A 24 4.61 -4.68 10.11
CA ILE A 24 4.14 -3.91 8.96
C ILE A 24 5.08 -2.72 8.80
N ASN A 25 5.65 -2.57 7.60
CA ASN A 25 6.60 -1.50 7.30
C ASN A 25 6.02 -0.39 6.40
N THR A 26 4.90 -0.64 5.72
CA THR A 26 4.27 0.32 4.81
C THR A 26 2.77 0.13 4.79
N LEU A 27 2.02 1.19 5.08
CA LEU A 27 0.57 1.23 4.92
C LEU A 27 0.16 1.57 3.48
N GLY A 28 -1.06 2.06 3.27
CA GLY A 28 -1.56 2.38 1.94
C GLY A 28 -0.77 3.52 1.27
N VAL A 29 -0.40 3.31 0.01
CA VAL A 29 0.38 4.28 -0.80
C VAL A 29 -0.32 4.62 -2.11
N LEU A 30 -1.62 4.31 -2.21
CA LEU A 30 -2.41 4.49 -3.43
C LEU A 30 -3.26 5.75 -3.34
N TYR A 31 -3.18 6.56 -4.40
CA TYR A 31 -3.87 7.84 -4.49
C TYR A 31 -4.53 7.99 -5.86
N MET A 32 -5.72 8.58 -5.89
CA MET A 32 -6.33 9.01 -7.14
C MET A 32 -5.95 10.45 -7.44
N VAL A 33 -5.57 10.69 -8.69
CA VAL A 33 -5.08 11.98 -9.19
C VAL A 33 -5.93 12.43 -10.38
N SER A 34 -6.35 13.66 -10.36
CA SER A 34 -7.04 14.33 -11.47
C SER A 34 -6.93 15.84 -11.32
N GLY A 35 -7.19 16.59 -12.40
CA GLY A 35 -7.40 18.03 -12.37
C GLY A 35 -8.87 18.45 -12.28
N GLU A 36 -9.83 17.50 -12.23
CA GLU A 36 -11.24 17.82 -12.04
C GLU A 36 -11.52 18.33 -10.62
N ASP A 37 -12.36 19.38 -10.47
CA ASP A 37 -12.65 20.01 -9.19
C ASP A 37 -13.91 19.47 -8.50
N ASP A 38 -14.76 18.76 -9.22
CA ASP A 38 -16.07 18.29 -8.79
C ASP A 38 -16.07 16.86 -8.23
N LEU A 39 -14.90 16.22 -8.17
CA LEU A 39 -14.72 14.89 -7.56
C LEU A 39 -14.41 15.03 -6.06
N THR A 40 -15.45 14.95 -5.23
CA THR A 40 -15.36 15.16 -3.77
C THR A 40 -15.73 13.94 -2.94
N ASP A 41 -16.41 12.97 -3.56
CA ASP A 41 -16.80 11.70 -2.98
C ASP A 41 -16.56 10.57 -3.99
N LEU A 42 -16.28 9.35 -3.50
CA LEU A 42 -16.03 8.20 -4.39
C LEU A 42 -17.22 7.90 -5.32
N THR A 43 -18.44 8.27 -4.93
CA THR A 43 -19.64 8.11 -5.78
C THR A 43 -19.66 9.05 -6.98
N ASP A 44 -18.88 10.12 -6.98
CA ASP A 44 -18.70 11.03 -8.12
C ASP A 44 -17.92 10.37 -9.28
N LEU A 45 -17.29 9.22 -9.01
CA LEU A 45 -16.60 8.41 -10.03
C LEU A 45 -17.55 7.67 -10.98
N LYS A 46 -18.86 7.71 -10.72
CA LYS A 46 -19.84 7.04 -11.57
C LYS A 46 -19.76 7.53 -13.02
N ASP A 47 -19.79 6.58 -13.96
CA ASP A 47 -19.65 6.78 -15.41
C ASP A 47 -18.27 7.37 -15.83
N LYS A 48 -17.29 7.41 -14.92
CA LYS A 48 -15.93 7.90 -15.20
C LYS A 48 -15.01 6.73 -15.63
N THR A 49 -13.95 7.08 -16.35
CA THR A 49 -12.85 6.15 -16.66
C THR A 49 -11.70 6.38 -15.70
N ILE A 50 -11.22 5.30 -15.07
CA ILE A 50 -10.11 5.31 -14.13
C ILE A 50 -8.95 4.52 -14.73
N TYR A 51 -7.81 5.18 -14.89
CA TYR A 51 -6.58 4.57 -15.39
C TYR A 51 -5.74 4.07 -14.21
N LEU A 52 -5.37 2.78 -14.26
CA LEU A 52 -4.62 2.14 -13.17
C LEU A 52 -3.69 1.05 -13.70
N THR A 53 -2.88 0.48 -12.80
CA THR A 53 -2.05 -0.70 -13.09
C THR A 53 -2.47 -1.90 -12.26
N GLY A 54 -1.98 -3.08 -12.60
CA GLY A 54 -2.06 -4.24 -11.72
C GLY A 54 -3.43 -4.90 -11.66
N LYS A 55 -4.04 -5.20 -12.80
CA LYS A 55 -5.29 -6.00 -12.86
C LYS A 55 -5.13 -7.32 -12.08
N GLY A 56 -6.08 -7.59 -11.17
CA GLY A 56 -6.02 -8.75 -10.28
C GLY A 56 -4.92 -8.67 -9.22
N THR A 57 -4.48 -7.46 -8.85
CA THR A 57 -3.52 -7.21 -7.78
C THR A 57 -4.05 -6.17 -6.79
N THR A 58 -3.25 -5.80 -5.79
CA THR A 58 -3.64 -4.89 -4.70
C THR A 58 -4.36 -3.61 -5.16
N PRO A 59 -3.86 -2.81 -6.13
CA PRO A 59 -4.55 -1.59 -6.55
C PRO A 59 -5.97 -1.84 -7.05
N ASP A 60 -6.15 -2.92 -7.80
CA ASP A 60 -7.44 -3.31 -8.37
C ASP A 60 -8.41 -3.76 -7.26
N TYR A 61 -7.98 -4.67 -6.38
CA TYR A 61 -8.82 -5.16 -5.28
C TYR A 61 -9.22 -4.05 -4.31
N VAL A 62 -8.29 -3.17 -3.95
CA VAL A 62 -8.56 -2.04 -3.04
C VAL A 62 -9.58 -1.09 -3.65
N LEU A 63 -9.42 -0.70 -4.92
CA LEU A 63 -10.37 0.18 -5.60
C LEU A 63 -11.75 -0.46 -5.67
N GLN A 64 -11.86 -1.71 -6.12
CA GLN A 64 -13.14 -2.42 -6.21
C GLN A 64 -13.83 -2.55 -4.85
N TYR A 65 -13.06 -2.85 -3.80
CA TYR A 65 -13.56 -2.88 -2.43
C TYR A 65 -14.14 -1.53 -2.01
N LEU A 66 -13.41 -0.43 -2.18
CA LEU A 66 -13.83 0.90 -1.79
C LEU A 66 -15.07 1.38 -2.57
N LEU A 67 -15.14 1.10 -3.87
CA LEU A 67 -16.34 1.36 -4.67
C LEU A 67 -17.56 0.62 -4.08
N THR A 68 -17.42 -0.68 -3.83
CA THR A 68 -18.51 -1.52 -3.31
C THR A 68 -18.95 -1.07 -1.90
N ALA A 69 -18.00 -0.74 -1.05
CA ALA A 69 -18.26 -0.29 0.31
C ALA A 69 -19.00 1.07 0.36
N ASN A 70 -18.82 1.89 -0.68
CA ASN A 70 -19.56 3.15 -0.88
C ASN A 70 -20.85 2.99 -1.70
N GLY A 71 -21.34 1.75 -1.88
CA GLY A 71 -22.63 1.46 -2.53
C GLY A 71 -22.60 1.52 -4.06
N MET A 72 -21.41 1.51 -4.67
CA MET A 72 -21.22 1.44 -6.10
C MET A 72 -20.98 0.00 -6.57
N SER A 73 -21.29 -0.26 -7.83
CA SER A 73 -20.80 -1.45 -8.54
C SER A 73 -19.49 -1.13 -9.26
N VAL A 74 -18.64 -2.14 -9.46
CA VAL A 74 -17.46 -2.01 -10.34
C VAL A 74 -17.88 -1.65 -11.77
N ASP A 75 -19.09 -2.07 -12.19
CA ASP A 75 -19.65 -1.74 -13.50
C ASP A 75 -20.13 -0.28 -13.61
N ASP A 76 -20.20 0.48 -12.51
CA ASP A 76 -20.51 1.91 -12.54
C ASP A 76 -19.32 2.77 -12.99
N VAL A 77 -18.13 2.18 -13.15
CA VAL A 77 -16.91 2.85 -13.66
C VAL A 77 -16.29 2.05 -14.80
N THR A 78 -15.47 2.71 -15.62
CA THR A 78 -14.63 2.03 -16.62
C THR A 78 -13.20 1.94 -16.11
N LEU A 79 -12.67 0.71 -15.94
CA LEU A 79 -11.30 0.48 -15.50
C LEU A 79 -10.37 0.22 -16.70
N GLU A 80 -9.43 1.14 -16.94
CA GLU A 80 -8.43 1.07 -18.00
C GLU A 80 -7.06 0.70 -17.44
N TYR A 81 -6.64 -0.56 -17.65
CA TYR A 81 -5.38 -1.06 -17.09
C TYR A 81 -4.20 -0.75 -18.00
N LYS A 82 -3.18 -0.11 -17.43
CA LYS A 82 -1.88 0.13 -18.04
C LYS A 82 -0.84 -0.85 -17.51
N SER A 83 0.24 -1.05 -18.25
CA SER A 83 1.30 -1.97 -17.85
C SER A 83 2.13 -1.42 -16.70
N GLU A 84 2.39 -0.09 -16.71
CA GLU A 84 3.29 0.59 -15.79
C GLU A 84 2.67 1.90 -15.26
N ALA A 85 3.04 2.30 -14.04
CA ALA A 85 2.58 3.56 -13.43
C ALA A 85 2.99 4.80 -14.25
N THR A 86 4.11 4.73 -14.96
CA THR A 86 4.56 5.76 -15.90
C THR A 86 3.61 5.98 -17.07
N GLU A 87 2.92 4.94 -17.53
CA GLU A 87 1.90 5.07 -18.59
C GLU A 87 0.66 5.79 -18.07
N VAL A 88 0.22 5.49 -16.83
CA VAL A 88 -0.87 6.23 -16.17
C VAL A 88 -0.48 7.70 -16.01
N ALA A 89 0.74 7.98 -15.54
CA ALA A 89 1.24 9.36 -15.41
C ALA A 89 1.28 10.09 -16.78
N SER A 90 1.57 9.37 -17.87
CA SER A 90 1.56 9.95 -19.22
C SER A 90 0.15 10.31 -19.67
N VAL A 91 -0.87 9.49 -19.37
CA VAL A 91 -2.28 9.83 -19.64
C VAL A 91 -2.67 11.12 -18.93
N LEU A 92 -2.32 11.25 -17.63
CA LEU A 92 -2.61 12.45 -16.84
C LEU A 92 -1.85 13.70 -17.34
N ALA A 93 -0.67 13.52 -17.94
CA ALA A 93 0.08 14.64 -18.53
C ALA A 93 -0.53 15.12 -19.83
N GLU A 94 -1.13 14.22 -20.64
CA GLU A 94 -1.81 14.53 -21.90
C GLU A 94 -3.21 15.08 -21.68
N ASP A 95 -3.95 14.52 -20.72
CA ASP A 95 -5.30 14.96 -20.35
C ASP A 95 -5.38 15.11 -18.80
N PRO A 96 -5.23 16.33 -18.28
CA PRO A 96 -5.33 16.59 -16.85
C PRO A 96 -6.71 16.28 -16.25
N THR A 97 -7.77 16.17 -17.06
CA THR A 97 -9.12 15.79 -16.59
C THR A 97 -9.30 14.29 -16.44
N ALA A 98 -8.38 13.48 -16.96
CA ALA A 98 -8.35 12.04 -16.72
C ALA A 98 -8.17 11.73 -15.24
N ILE A 99 -8.65 10.57 -14.81
CA ILE A 99 -8.52 10.07 -13.43
C ILE A 99 -7.52 8.92 -13.42
N GLY A 100 -6.42 9.08 -12.70
CA GLY A 100 -5.39 8.04 -12.56
C GLY A 100 -5.27 7.55 -11.12
N LEU A 101 -5.17 6.23 -10.92
CA LEU A 101 -4.79 5.62 -9.65
C LEU A 101 -3.31 5.28 -9.69
N LEU A 102 -2.53 5.94 -8.84
CA LEU A 102 -1.08 5.86 -8.81
C LEU A 102 -0.56 5.57 -7.39
N PRO A 103 0.56 4.85 -7.25
CA PRO A 103 1.28 4.77 -5.99
C PRO A 103 2.25 5.95 -5.82
N GLN A 104 2.68 6.23 -4.59
CA GLN A 104 3.88 7.03 -4.35
C GLN A 104 5.14 6.27 -4.83
N PRO A 105 6.14 6.96 -5.35
CA PRO A 105 6.29 8.42 -5.54
C PRO A 105 5.76 8.95 -6.88
N PHE A 106 5.06 8.13 -7.68
CA PHE A 106 4.54 8.53 -9.00
C PHE A 106 3.50 9.65 -8.91
N VAL A 107 2.64 9.63 -7.88
CA VAL A 107 1.69 10.70 -7.56
C VAL A 107 2.41 12.03 -7.41
N THR A 108 3.40 12.09 -6.52
CA THR A 108 4.19 13.30 -6.28
C THR A 108 4.90 13.77 -7.54
N ALA A 109 5.48 12.85 -8.32
CA ALA A 109 6.15 13.19 -9.56
C ALA A 109 5.19 13.77 -10.61
N ALA A 110 4.00 13.21 -10.77
CA ALA A 110 2.97 13.71 -11.69
C ALA A 110 2.48 15.11 -11.29
N CYS A 111 2.09 15.30 -10.03
CA CYS A 111 1.63 16.61 -9.53
C CYS A 111 2.73 17.68 -9.54
N MET A 112 4.01 17.34 -9.38
CA MET A 112 5.12 18.29 -9.51
C MET A 112 5.43 18.67 -10.96
N GLN A 113 5.05 17.83 -11.94
CA GLN A 113 5.26 18.10 -13.35
C GLN A 113 4.10 18.86 -14.00
N ASN A 114 2.91 18.79 -13.42
CA ASN A 114 1.71 19.44 -13.94
C ASN A 114 0.87 20.00 -12.78
N ASP A 115 0.89 21.33 -12.63
CA ASP A 115 0.17 22.06 -11.58
C ASP A 115 -1.37 21.97 -11.70
N ALA A 116 -1.90 21.48 -12.84
CA ALA A 116 -3.32 21.21 -12.99
C ALA A 116 -3.75 19.92 -12.27
N LEU A 117 -2.82 19.02 -11.94
CA LEU A 117 -3.09 17.78 -11.26
C LEU A 117 -3.06 17.95 -9.74
N LYS A 118 -3.98 17.27 -9.07
CA LYS A 118 -4.03 17.17 -7.60
C LYS A 118 -4.44 15.78 -7.17
N VAL A 119 -4.10 15.40 -5.95
CA VAL A 119 -4.69 14.24 -5.29
C VAL A 119 -6.16 14.56 -5.00
N ILE A 120 -7.06 13.73 -5.52
CA ILE A 120 -8.51 13.83 -5.29
C ILE A 120 -8.97 12.88 -4.18
N PHE A 121 -8.37 11.68 -4.10
CA PHE A 121 -8.63 10.71 -3.02
C PHE A 121 -7.33 10.04 -2.56
N ASP A 122 -7.13 9.99 -1.25
CA ASP A 122 -6.19 9.11 -0.57
C ASP A 122 -6.91 7.80 -0.23
N LEU A 123 -6.56 6.69 -0.89
CA LEU A 123 -7.26 5.43 -0.68
C LEU A 123 -7.03 4.84 0.72
N ASN A 124 -5.95 5.22 1.41
CA ASN A 124 -5.73 4.82 2.78
C ASN A 124 -6.72 5.53 3.74
N GLU A 125 -6.98 6.82 3.51
CA GLU A 125 -8.01 7.56 4.26
C GLU A 125 -9.42 7.01 3.96
N GLU A 126 -9.73 6.74 2.69
CA GLU A 126 -11.01 6.14 2.30
C GLU A 126 -11.21 4.75 2.92
N TRP A 127 -10.15 3.93 2.96
CA TRP A 127 -10.16 2.64 3.66
C TRP A 127 -10.50 2.81 5.14
N ASN A 128 -9.83 3.73 5.82
CA ASN A 128 -10.04 3.99 7.24
C ASN A 128 -11.48 4.47 7.53
N LYS A 129 -12.08 5.27 6.66
CA LYS A 129 -13.49 5.69 6.78
C LYS A 129 -14.44 4.48 6.73
N VAL A 130 -14.22 3.57 5.78
CA VAL A 130 -15.04 2.36 5.60
C VAL A 130 -14.87 1.39 6.77
N GLN A 131 -13.64 1.15 7.19
CA GLN A 131 -13.30 0.20 8.25
C GLN A 131 -13.69 0.68 9.66
N GLY A 132 -13.73 1.99 9.86
CA GLY A 132 -14.16 2.58 11.15
C GLY A 132 -13.35 2.04 12.33
N ALA A 133 -14.04 1.44 13.31
CA ALA A 133 -13.44 0.93 14.55
C ALA A 133 -12.88 -0.51 14.44
N SER A 134 -12.82 -1.12 13.26
CA SER A 134 -12.32 -2.50 13.09
C SER A 134 -10.83 -2.63 13.43
N GLY A 135 -10.06 -1.55 13.27
CA GLY A 135 -8.60 -1.53 13.39
C GLY A 135 -7.87 -2.11 12.18
N SER A 136 -8.59 -2.49 11.11
CA SER A 136 -8.01 -2.85 9.82
C SER A 136 -7.40 -1.62 9.16
N CYS A 137 -6.20 -1.77 8.59
CA CYS A 137 -5.53 -0.74 7.78
C CYS A 137 -5.29 -1.29 6.37
N MET A 138 -5.15 -0.40 5.41
CA MET A 138 -4.64 -0.79 4.09
C MET A 138 -3.14 -1.06 4.20
N VAL A 139 -2.72 -2.33 4.14
CA VAL A 139 -1.33 -2.76 4.34
C VAL A 139 -0.68 -3.05 2.99
N THR A 140 0.34 -2.26 2.64
CA THR A 140 1.11 -2.48 1.40
C THR A 140 2.27 -3.44 1.64
N GLY A 141 3.09 -3.19 2.64
CA GLY A 141 4.33 -3.92 2.89
C GLY A 141 4.47 -4.45 4.30
N VAL A 142 5.03 -5.65 4.37
CA VAL A 142 5.36 -6.33 5.63
C VAL A 142 6.79 -6.87 5.58
N THR A 143 7.36 -7.09 6.76
CA THR A 143 8.64 -7.78 6.91
C THR A 143 8.38 -9.22 7.33
N VAL A 144 8.90 -10.17 6.55
CA VAL A 144 8.79 -11.60 6.87
C VAL A 144 10.15 -12.19 7.23
N VAL A 145 10.11 -13.16 8.13
CA VAL A 145 11.25 -13.98 8.53
C VAL A 145 10.93 -15.45 8.28
N ARG A 146 11.93 -16.27 7.94
CA ARG A 146 11.75 -17.73 7.90
C ARG A 146 11.66 -18.24 9.34
N LYS A 147 10.69 -19.11 9.61
CA LYS A 147 10.45 -19.66 10.95
C LYS A 147 11.69 -20.36 11.52
N GLU A 148 12.34 -21.21 10.74
CA GLU A 148 13.59 -21.87 11.11
C GLU A 148 14.69 -20.86 11.52
N PHE A 149 14.85 -19.76 10.74
CA PHE A 149 15.83 -18.73 11.07
C PHE A 149 15.49 -17.99 12.35
N LEU A 150 14.21 -17.69 12.56
CA LEU A 150 13.72 -17.03 13.77
C LEU A 150 13.99 -17.88 15.00
N GLU A 151 13.68 -19.17 14.97
CA GLU A 151 13.91 -20.12 16.07
C GLU A 151 15.40 -20.26 16.43
N GLU A 152 16.29 -20.20 15.45
CA GLU A 152 17.73 -20.32 15.64
C GLU A 152 18.42 -18.99 16.02
N ASN A 153 17.81 -17.84 15.66
CA ASN A 153 18.45 -16.52 15.73
C ASN A 153 17.52 -15.44 16.31
N GLU A 154 16.69 -15.75 17.29
CA GLU A 154 15.67 -14.87 17.85
C GLU A 154 16.24 -13.50 18.27
N GLU A 155 17.38 -13.48 18.94
CA GLU A 155 18.05 -12.24 19.39
C GLU A 155 18.47 -11.35 18.19
N ALA A 156 18.91 -11.95 17.08
CA ALA A 156 19.26 -11.20 15.88
C ALA A 156 18.00 -10.61 15.21
N VAL A 157 16.89 -11.33 15.24
CA VAL A 157 15.60 -10.83 14.71
C VAL A 157 15.07 -9.69 15.56
N LYS A 158 15.13 -9.80 16.90
CA LYS A 158 14.75 -8.71 17.81
C LYS A 158 15.60 -7.46 17.60
N ALA A 159 16.93 -7.61 17.49
CA ALA A 159 17.82 -6.50 17.19
C ALA A 159 17.50 -5.84 15.84
N PHE A 160 17.20 -6.64 14.81
CA PHE A 160 16.74 -6.12 13.51
C PHE A 160 15.44 -5.32 13.65
N MET A 161 14.47 -5.82 14.40
CA MET A 161 13.17 -5.14 14.60
C MET A 161 13.36 -3.78 15.29
N GLU A 162 14.24 -3.68 16.29
CA GLU A 162 14.58 -2.42 16.97
C GLU A 162 15.21 -1.40 16.01
N GLU A 163 16.19 -1.82 15.20
CA GLU A 163 16.84 -0.96 14.21
C GLU A 163 15.90 -0.58 13.07
N HIS A 164 15.04 -1.49 12.64
CA HIS A 164 14.03 -1.22 11.61
C HIS A 164 13.03 -0.17 12.07
N LYS A 165 12.54 -0.29 13.31
CA LYS A 165 11.68 0.72 13.94
C LYS A 165 12.36 2.08 13.97
N ALA A 166 13.60 2.13 14.48
CA ALA A 166 14.37 3.38 14.56
C ALA A 166 14.59 4.00 13.16
N SER A 167 14.79 3.18 12.12
CA SER A 167 14.95 3.63 10.73
C SER A 167 13.64 4.23 10.19
N ALA A 168 12.49 3.57 10.42
CA ALA A 168 11.18 4.09 10.02
C ALA A 168 10.84 5.42 10.72
N GLU A 169 11.12 5.52 12.01
CA GLU A 169 10.94 6.75 12.78
C GLU A 169 11.86 7.88 12.28
N ALA A 170 13.12 7.57 11.97
CA ALA A 170 14.09 8.55 11.49
C ALA A 170 13.73 9.16 10.13
N ILE A 171 13.29 8.35 9.16
CA ILE A 171 12.92 8.84 7.83
C ILE A 171 11.65 9.72 7.88
N ASN A 172 10.71 9.38 8.75
CA ASN A 172 9.51 10.20 8.96
C ASN A 172 9.79 11.50 9.71
N ALA A 173 10.75 11.48 10.63
CA ALA A 173 11.15 12.68 11.40
C ALA A 173 11.96 13.69 10.55
N ASP A 174 12.75 13.20 9.58
CA ASP A 174 13.57 14.04 8.69
C ASP A 174 13.48 13.55 7.25
N PRO A 175 12.38 13.89 6.52
CA PRO A 175 12.23 13.53 5.12
C PRO A 175 13.31 14.10 4.19
N ALA A 176 13.98 15.19 4.57
CA ALA A 176 15.06 15.76 3.76
C ALA A 176 16.31 14.85 3.76
N THR A 177 16.76 14.43 4.95
CA THR A 177 17.84 13.44 5.06
C THR A 177 17.44 12.10 4.43
N GLY A 178 16.19 11.64 4.67
CA GLY A 178 15.65 10.43 4.03
C GLY A 178 15.68 10.49 2.50
N ALA A 179 15.34 11.63 1.92
CA ALA A 179 15.37 11.85 0.46
C ALA A 179 16.79 11.77 -0.11
N ALA A 180 17.77 12.38 0.55
CA ALA A 180 19.16 12.31 0.15
C ALA A 180 19.68 10.85 0.14
N LEU A 181 19.36 10.07 1.19
CA LEU A 181 19.71 8.66 1.28
C LEU A 181 18.99 7.81 0.22
N ALA A 182 17.73 8.09 -0.08
CA ALA A 182 16.95 7.38 -1.11
C ALA A 182 17.53 7.61 -2.51
N VAL A 183 18.06 8.82 -2.80
CA VAL A 183 18.73 9.12 -4.07
C VAL A 183 20.12 8.46 -4.11
N GLU A 184 20.89 8.51 -3.04
CA GLU A 184 22.17 7.82 -2.93
C GLU A 184 22.02 6.31 -3.17
N ALA A 185 21.00 5.71 -2.59
CA ALA A 185 20.63 4.31 -2.79
C ALA A 185 19.98 4.01 -4.16
N GLN A 186 19.79 5.02 -5.02
CA GLN A 186 19.17 4.90 -6.35
C GLN A 186 17.72 4.39 -6.33
N ILE A 187 16.98 4.61 -5.22
CA ILE A 187 15.58 4.24 -5.07
C ILE A 187 14.69 5.27 -5.79
N VAL A 188 15.03 6.55 -5.67
CA VAL A 188 14.34 7.66 -6.33
C VAL A 188 15.35 8.50 -7.10
N ALA A 189 15.00 8.91 -8.33
CA ALA A 189 15.93 9.60 -9.21
C ALA A 189 16.22 11.06 -8.80
N LYS A 190 15.30 11.71 -8.07
CA LYS A 190 15.39 13.14 -7.75
C LYS A 190 15.00 13.41 -6.29
N GLU A 191 15.91 14.05 -5.56
CA GLU A 191 15.73 14.40 -4.15
C GLU A 191 14.47 15.24 -3.85
N PRO A 192 14.11 16.27 -4.63
CA PRO A 192 12.87 17.02 -4.37
C PRO A 192 11.60 16.17 -4.47
N ILE A 193 11.59 15.16 -5.35
CA ILE A 193 10.45 14.22 -5.46
C ILE A 193 10.43 13.33 -4.22
N ALA A 194 11.57 12.76 -3.84
CA ALA A 194 11.67 11.90 -2.66
C ALA A 194 11.26 12.66 -1.39
N GLN A 195 11.78 13.85 -1.17
CA GLN A 195 11.48 14.66 0.01
C GLN A 195 9.99 14.99 0.14
N LYS A 196 9.33 15.29 -0.99
CA LYS A 196 7.91 15.59 -1.01
C LYS A 196 7.04 14.32 -0.90
N ALA A 197 7.51 13.18 -1.42
CA ALA A 197 6.77 11.92 -1.41
C ALA A 197 6.84 11.16 -0.07
N ILE A 198 7.96 11.25 0.67
CA ILE A 198 8.19 10.47 1.90
C ILE A 198 7.04 10.60 2.90
N PRO A 199 6.48 11.80 3.21
CA PRO A 199 5.35 11.89 4.14
C PRO A 199 4.12 11.09 3.71
N ASP A 200 3.90 10.96 2.39
CA ASP A 200 2.75 10.27 1.80
C ASP A 200 3.08 8.80 1.42
N CYS A 201 4.31 8.33 1.68
CA CYS A 201 4.68 6.92 1.49
C CYS A 201 4.19 6.02 2.62
N ASN A 202 3.59 6.59 3.68
CA ASN A 202 3.05 5.84 4.82
C ASN A 202 4.03 4.80 5.38
N ILE A 203 5.34 5.15 5.42
CA ILE A 203 6.38 4.32 6.04
C ILE A 203 6.08 4.25 7.53
N THR A 204 5.96 3.05 8.05
CA THR A 204 5.57 2.82 9.45
C THR A 204 6.34 1.66 10.07
N TYR A 205 6.12 1.44 11.34
CA TYR A 205 6.50 0.23 12.05
C TYR A 205 5.37 -0.15 12.99
N MET A 206 4.72 -1.27 12.73
CA MET A 206 3.70 -1.86 13.58
C MET A 206 4.06 -3.32 13.83
N ASP A 207 4.08 -3.76 15.07
CA ASP A 207 4.34 -5.13 15.46
C ASP A 207 3.24 -5.71 16.36
N LYS A 208 3.38 -6.95 16.75
CA LYS A 208 2.55 -7.65 17.75
C LYS A 208 1.04 -7.53 17.47
N ALA A 209 0.27 -7.18 18.51
CA ALA A 209 -1.19 -7.13 18.44
C ALA A 209 -1.73 -6.10 17.43
N GLU A 210 -1.06 -4.95 17.30
CA GLU A 210 -1.45 -3.90 16.34
C GLU A 210 -1.25 -4.39 14.90
N MET A 211 -0.07 -4.96 14.60
CA MET A 211 0.20 -5.60 13.31
C MET A 211 -0.82 -6.68 12.99
N LYS A 212 -1.08 -7.59 13.94
CA LYS A 212 -2.04 -8.69 13.75
C LYS A 212 -3.43 -8.17 13.43
N GLN A 213 -3.92 -7.17 14.15
CA GLN A 213 -5.24 -6.59 13.93
C GLN A 213 -5.34 -5.92 12.56
N ALA A 214 -4.37 -5.08 12.22
CA ALA A 214 -4.34 -4.37 10.95
C ALA A 214 -4.24 -5.32 9.75
N LEU A 215 -3.28 -6.25 9.79
CA LEU A 215 -2.99 -7.16 8.69
C LEU A 215 -4.08 -8.21 8.51
N SER A 216 -4.62 -8.80 9.59
CA SER A 216 -5.68 -9.80 9.47
C SER A 216 -6.96 -9.20 8.87
N GLY A 217 -7.34 -7.98 9.25
CA GLY A 217 -8.47 -7.28 8.67
C GLY A 217 -8.27 -6.95 7.19
N TYR A 218 -7.06 -6.57 6.80
CA TYR A 218 -6.71 -6.32 5.40
C TYR A 218 -6.79 -7.60 4.56
N LEU A 219 -6.18 -8.69 5.04
CA LEU A 219 -6.21 -9.99 4.34
C LEU A 219 -7.62 -10.56 4.24
N ASP A 220 -8.48 -10.32 5.24
CA ASP A 220 -9.89 -10.74 5.21
C ASP A 220 -10.66 -10.04 4.07
N VAL A 221 -10.45 -8.75 3.87
CA VAL A 221 -11.03 -8.02 2.73
C VAL A 221 -10.56 -8.60 1.40
N LEU A 222 -9.26 -8.83 1.23
CA LEU A 222 -8.71 -9.42 0.00
C LEU A 222 -9.24 -10.84 -0.23
N PHE A 223 -9.38 -11.64 0.82
CA PHE A 223 -9.93 -12.98 0.76
C PHE A 223 -11.35 -13.01 0.21
N HIS A 224 -12.19 -12.05 0.63
CA HIS A 224 -13.57 -11.95 0.15
C HIS A 224 -13.68 -11.39 -1.26
N GLN A 225 -12.69 -10.64 -1.74
CA GLN A 225 -12.61 -10.20 -3.13
C GLN A 225 -12.17 -11.34 -4.06
N ASP A 226 -11.06 -11.97 -3.73
CA ASP A 226 -10.50 -13.13 -4.42
C ASP A 226 -9.60 -13.92 -3.46
N SER A 227 -10.03 -15.09 -3.02
CA SER A 227 -9.26 -15.91 -2.08
C SER A 227 -7.86 -16.27 -2.60
N LEU A 228 -7.68 -16.38 -3.91
CA LEU A 228 -6.38 -16.69 -4.51
C LEU A 228 -5.38 -15.54 -4.38
N SER A 229 -5.86 -14.31 -4.20
CA SER A 229 -5.01 -13.13 -4.00
C SER A 229 -4.11 -13.23 -2.77
N ILE A 230 -4.49 -14.06 -1.79
CA ILE A 230 -3.77 -14.31 -0.54
C ILE A 230 -3.33 -15.77 -0.35
N GLY A 231 -3.48 -16.61 -1.39
CA GLY A 231 -3.03 -18.01 -1.35
C GLY A 231 -4.11 -19.04 -1.06
N GLY A 232 -5.40 -18.67 -1.14
CA GLY A 232 -6.54 -19.58 -1.05
C GLY A 232 -7.17 -19.74 0.33
N GLY A 233 -6.60 -19.11 1.37
CA GLY A 233 -7.10 -19.14 2.74
C GLY A 233 -6.54 -18.01 3.59
N LEU A 234 -7.21 -17.70 4.69
CA LEU A 234 -6.63 -16.79 5.70
C LEU A 234 -5.50 -17.51 6.45
N PRO A 235 -4.37 -16.82 6.71
CA PRO A 235 -3.30 -17.39 7.51
C PRO A 235 -3.74 -17.71 8.95
N GLU A 236 -3.14 -18.73 9.52
CA GLU A 236 -3.35 -19.11 10.92
C GLU A 236 -2.61 -18.14 11.88
N SER A 237 -2.82 -18.32 13.19
CA SER A 237 -2.27 -17.42 14.21
C SER A 237 -0.74 -17.37 14.25
N ASP A 238 -0.06 -18.45 13.83
CA ASP A 238 1.40 -18.56 13.77
C ASP A 238 2.04 -17.86 12.57
N PHE A 239 1.23 -17.23 11.71
CA PHE A 239 1.69 -16.30 10.68
C PHE A 239 2.17 -14.97 11.26
N TYR A 240 1.65 -14.58 12.42
CA TYR A 240 1.93 -13.31 13.06
C TYR A 240 2.88 -13.52 14.23
N TYR A 241 4.10 -13.01 14.11
CA TYR A 241 5.07 -13.08 15.20
C TYR A 241 4.61 -12.25 16.40
N ASP A 242 4.52 -12.90 17.55
CA ASP A 242 4.11 -12.29 18.82
C ASP A 242 5.19 -12.62 19.87
N ALA A 243 6.28 -11.85 19.85
CA ALA A 243 7.31 -11.96 20.89
C ALA A 243 6.74 -11.45 22.22
N GLU A 244 6.68 -12.32 23.21
CA GLU A 244 6.42 -11.93 24.62
C GLU A 244 7.49 -10.98 25.17
#